data_58717f825f202959720241bd9f7d60ff
#
_entry.id   58717f825f202959720241bd9f7d60ff
#
_cell.length_a   1.000
_cell.length_b   1.000
_cell.length_c   1.000
_cell.angle_alpha   90.00
_cell.angle_beta   90.00
_cell.angle_gamma   90.00
#
_symmetry.space_group_name_H-M   'P 1'
#
loop_
_entity.id
_entity.type
_entity.pdbx_description
1 polymer ?
#
loop_
_entity_poly.entity_id
_entity_poly.type
_entity_poly.pdbx_seq_one_letter_code
_entity_poly.pdbx_strand_id
1 'polypeptide(L)'
;MAISLLKAQDLSQDLLKKGIVEEMINESPLIKRLPYMTLVGNALRFVRENVDDMGSVGFKAVGDVITESSASFTPVTASLTTLIGDCDVPNLVQASMSNINDQMAAQVKIKSKLMANAFETAAIYGDDSSANEFDGLHNLIDTTNMALHAGTSDTGGPLTTSLLDQLMDLIRGGAPDMLLMNRAIRRRLSAYLRGVGSYATERDDYGDLWTYWQDVPIVVSDFITQTETISGSAYAAKTGGACSSVFAIRFGEGDGLVGLQNGGITTEFWDRLEEKDAQRTRIKWYCGLALYSTKAVARIDGITDAAISA
;
A
#
# COMPACT_ATOMS: atom_id res chain seq x y z
N MET A 1 12.42 21.71 -9.61
CA MET A 1 12.28 22.92 -10.46
C MET A 1 11.44 23.92 -9.69
N ALA A 2 11.93 25.16 -9.47
CA ALA A 2 11.17 26.17 -8.74
C ALA A 2 9.89 26.55 -9.50
N ILE A 3 8.87 27.03 -8.78
CA ILE A 3 7.64 27.51 -9.41
C ILE A 3 7.93 28.66 -10.37
N SER A 4 7.37 28.61 -11.58
CA SER A 4 7.56 29.69 -12.56
C SER A 4 6.61 30.86 -12.28
N LEU A 5 6.99 32.06 -12.76
CA LEU A 5 6.18 33.28 -12.60
C LEU A 5 4.74 33.11 -13.12
N LEU A 6 4.58 32.48 -14.29
CA LEU A 6 3.26 32.20 -14.87
C LEU A 6 2.39 31.30 -13.96
N LYS A 7 2.95 30.24 -13.43
CA LYS A 7 2.22 29.36 -12.49
C LYS A 7 1.90 30.05 -11.17
N ALA A 8 2.74 30.97 -10.73
CA ALA A 8 2.47 31.76 -9.54
C ALA A 8 1.38 32.83 -9.79
N GLN A 9 1.31 33.40 -10.99
CA GLN A 9 0.22 34.29 -11.39
C GLN A 9 -1.12 33.54 -11.41
N ASP A 10 -1.17 32.33 -11.96
CA ASP A 10 -2.38 31.51 -11.96
C ASP A 10 -2.86 31.20 -10.54
N LEU A 11 -1.93 30.96 -9.61
CA LEU A 11 -2.23 30.72 -8.19
C LEU A 11 -2.69 31.99 -7.44
N SER A 12 -2.36 33.20 -7.92
CA SER A 12 -2.71 34.46 -7.27
C SER A 12 -3.96 35.13 -7.82
N GLN A 13 -4.60 34.56 -8.86
CA GLN A 13 -5.80 35.13 -9.46
C GLN A 13 -7.04 35.06 -8.56
N ASP A 14 -7.99 35.98 -8.76
CA ASP A 14 -9.21 36.12 -7.95
C ASP A 14 -10.11 34.89 -7.87
N LEU A 15 -10.09 34.04 -8.89
CA LEU A 15 -10.80 32.75 -8.92
C LEU A 15 -10.32 31.79 -7.82
N LEU A 16 -9.10 31.97 -7.34
CA LEU A 16 -8.48 31.17 -6.29
C LEU A 16 -8.70 31.72 -4.88
N LYS A 17 -9.43 32.82 -4.71
CA LYS A 17 -9.80 33.40 -3.39
C LYS A 17 -10.53 32.39 -2.48
N LYS A 18 -11.14 31.34 -3.05
CA LYS A 18 -11.84 30.29 -2.31
C LYS A 18 -10.98 29.05 -2.01
N GLY A 19 -9.69 29.12 -2.26
CA GLY A 19 -8.77 28.00 -2.14
C GLY A 19 -8.44 27.41 -3.50
N ILE A 20 -7.38 26.62 -3.53
CA ILE A 20 -6.97 25.85 -4.70
C ILE A 20 -8.06 24.81 -4.95
N VAL A 21 -8.66 24.82 -6.12
CA VAL A 21 -9.51 23.71 -6.56
C VAL A 21 -8.59 22.52 -6.77
N GLU A 22 -8.61 21.63 -5.82
CA GLU A 22 -7.83 20.39 -5.91
C GLU A 22 -8.64 19.41 -6.72
N GLU A 23 -8.09 18.99 -7.83
CA GLU A 23 -8.46 17.70 -8.40
C GLU A 23 -8.01 16.65 -7.39
N MET A 24 -8.93 16.25 -6.52
CA MET A 24 -8.72 15.15 -5.59
C MET A 24 -8.61 13.88 -6.42
N ILE A 25 -7.38 13.52 -6.66
CA ILE A 25 -7.11 12.46 -7.58
C ILE A 25 -7.23 11.12 -6.86
N ASN A 26 -6.64 10.98 -5.69
CA ASN A 26 -6.50 9.66 -5.07
C ASN A 26 -6.70 9.71 -3.56
N GLU A 27 -7.37 8.71 -3.02
CA GLU A 27 -7.40 8.45 -1.59
C GLU A 27 -6.30 7.45 -1.23
N SER A 28 -5.60 7.71 -0.13
CA SER A 28 -4.55 6.85 0.41
C SER A 28 -5.05 6.13 1.67
N PRO A 29 -5.85 5.08 1.51
CA PRO A 29 -6.48 4.43 2.65
C PRO A 29 -5.51 3.58 3.47
N LEU A 30 -4.47 3.04 2.85
CA LEU A 30 -3.48 2.21 3.52
C LEU A 30 -2.71 3.01 4.58
N ILE A 31 -2.28 4.23 4.24
CA ILE A 31 -1.56 5.12 5.18
C ILE A 31 -2.39 5.39 6.45
N LYS A 32 -3.70 5.56 6.30
CA LYS A 32 -4.60 5.89 7.42
C LYS A 32 -4.80 4.73 8.40
N ARG A 33 -4.68 3.50 7.94
CA ARG A 33 -4.99 2.29 8.71
C ARG A 33 -3.76 1.50 9.15
N LEU A 34 -2.63 1.71 8.48
CA LEU A 34 -1.39 1.03 8.77
C LEU A 34 -0.87 1.43 10.16
N PRO A 35 -0.67 0.50 11.09
CA PRO A 35 0.00 0.81 12.35
C PRO A 35 1.48 1.11 12.08
N TYR A 36 2.01 2.17 12.68
CA TYR A 36 3.41 2.57 12.51
C TYR A 36 4.22 2.28 13.76
N MET A 37 5.32 1.59 13.57
CA MET A 37 6.33 1.37 14.60
C MET A 37 7.52 2.30 14.38
N THR A 38 7.93 2.99 15.43
CA THR A 38 9.11 3.86 15.39
C THR A 38 10.37 3.06 15.66
N LEU A 39 11.32 3.09 14.74
CA LEU A 39 12.60 2.41 14.85
C LEU A 39 13.70 3.36 15.29
N VAL A 40 14.59 2.85 16.15
CA VAL A 40 15.88 3.47 16.44
C VAL A 40 16.94 2.72 15.62
N GLY A 41 17.35 3.31 14.49
CA GLY A 41 18.28 2.68 13.57
C GLY A 41 17.80 2.71 12.12
N ASN A 42 18.48 1.98 11.25
CA ASN A 42 18.23 1.98 9.80
C ASN A 42 17.38 0.80 9.31
N ALA A 43 17.31 -0.27 10.08
CA ALA A 43 16.59 -1.47 9.69
C ALA A 43 16.05 -2.23 10.91
N LEU A 44 14.94 -2.92 10.70
CA LEU A 44 14.38 -3.89 11.62
C LEU A 44 14.84 -5.27 11.19
N ARG A 45 15.53 -5.99 12.09
CA ARG A 45 15.89 -7.38 11.86
C ARG A 45 15.11 -8.29 12.81
N PHE A 46 14.43 -9.25 12.26
CA PHE A 46 13.71 -10.28 13.00
C PHE A 46 13.92 -11.65 12.38
N VAL A 47 13.53 -12.68 13.08
CA VAL A 47 13.73 -14.05 12.67
C VAL A 47 12.36 -14.71 12.51
N ARG A 48 12.13 -15.32 11.36
CA ARG A 48 10.95 -16.16 11.11
C ARG A 48 11.31 -17.62 11.36
N GLU A 49 10.41 -18.32 12.01
CA GLU A 49 10.46 -19.77 12.13
C GLU A 49 9.88 -20.41 10.86
N ASN A 50 10.60 -21.36 10.28
CA ASN A 50 10.11 -22.15 9.15
C ASN A 50 9.34 -23.34 9.69
N VAL A 51 8.01 -23.24 9.67
CA VAL A 51 7.12 -24.28 10.18
C VAL A 51 7.22 -25.58 9.37
N ASP A 52 7.51 -25.47 8.08
CA ASP A 52 7.62 -26.61 7.18
C ASP A 52 8.90 -27.44 7.40
N ASP A 53 9.87 -26.92 8.14
CA ASP A 53 11.17 -27.52 8.40
C ASP A 53 11.36 -27.90 9.89
N MET A 54 10.25 -28.09 10.61
CA MET A 54 10.25 -28.45 12.03
C MET A 54 10.72 -29.90 12.31
N GLY A 55 11.17 -30.60 11.29
CA GLY A 55 11.68 -31.97 11.39
C GLY A 55 10.60 -33.04 11.59
N SER A 56 11.02 -34.26 11.68
CA SER A 56 10.09 -35.39 11.76
C SER A 56 9.53 -35.58 13.18
N VAL A 57 8.48 -34.85 13.50
CA VAL A 57 7.62 -35.14 14.65
C VAL A 57 6.51 -36.06 14.20
N GLY A 58 6.44 -37.25 14.69
CA GLY A 58 5.43 -38.25 14.30
C GLY A 58 5.26 -39.36 15.32
N PHE A 59 4.13 -40.06 15.22
CA PHE A 59 3.89 -41.23 16.02
C PHE A 59 4.83 -42.36 15.57
N LYS A 60 5.48 -43.00 16.51
CA LYS A 60 6.42 -44.09 16.26
C LYS A 60 5.90 -45.39 16.89
N ALA A 61 6.19 -46.50 16.24
CA ALA A 61 5.93 -47.79 16.82
C ALA A 61 6.96 -48.11 17.93
N VAL A 62 6.63 -49.09 18.76
CA VAL A 62 7.54 -49.54 19.83
C VAL A 62 8.80 -50.14 19.19
N GLY A 63 9.96 -49.52 19.44
CA GLY A 63 11.24 -49.94 18.90
C GLY A 63 11.72 -49.21 17.66
N ASP A 64 10.95 -48.21 17.14
CA ASP A 64 11.37 -47.41 16.00
C ASP A 64 12.48 -46.40 16.37
N VAL A 65 13.36 -46.18 15.42
CA VAL A 65 14.43 -45.17 15.57
C VAL A 65 13.85 -43.77 15.51
N ILE A 66 14.20 -42.95 16.49
CA ILE A 66 13.87 -41.52 16.51
C ILE A 66 14.98 -40.75 15.76
N THR A 67 14.59 -40.04 14.71
CA THR A 67 15.51 -39.20 13.97
C THR A 67 15.52 -37.80 14.61
N GLU A 68 16.68 -37.30 14.95
CA GLU A 68 16.85 -35.95 15.46
C GLU A 68 16.53 -34.94 14.36
N SER A 69 15.86 -33.86 14.72
CA SER A 69 15.59 -32.74 13.84
C SER A 69 15.66 -31.43 14.61
N SER A 70 16.07 -30.37 13.94
CA SER A 70 16.13 -29.02 14.50
C SER A 70 15.26 -28.09 13.67
N ALA A 71 14.60 -27.12 14.33
CA ALA A 71 13.88 -26.06 13.63
C ALA A 71 14.87 -25.17 12.85
N SER A 72 14.48 -24.78 11.66
CA SER A 72 15.22 -23.79 10.88
C SER A 72 14.62 -22.38 11.05
N PHE A 73 15.49 -21.39 11.02
CA PHE A 73 15.12 -19.99 11.21
C PHE A 73 15.63 -19.14 10.07
N THR A 74 14.76 -18.34 9.48
CA THR A 74 15.13 -17.41 8.41
C THR A 74 15.20 -15.98 8.95
N PRO A 75 16.36 -15.33 8.95
CA PRO A 75 16.48 -13.94 9.31
C PRO A 75 15.90 -13.05 8.20
N VAL A 76 15.04 -12.12 8.54
CA VAL A 76 14.45 -11.14 7.65
C VAL A 76 14.88 -9.75 8.10
N THR A 77 15.23 -8.89 7.15
CA THR A 77 15.61 -7.50 7.41
C THR A 77 14.69 -6.60 6.61
N ALA A 78 13.97 -5.72 7.28
CA ALA A 78 13.19 -4.66 6.67
C ALA A 78 13.92 -3.33 6.86
N SER A 79 14.34 -2.71 5.77
CA SER A 79 15.10 -1.46 5.78
C SER A 79 14.18 -0.24 5.72
N LEU A 80 14.67 0.88 6.31
CA LEU A 80 14.05 2.18 6.12
C LEU A 80 14.60 2.82 4.85
N THR A 81 13.71 3.40 4.06
CA THR A 81 14.06 4.21 2.90
C THR A 81 13.72 5.67 3.13
N THR A 82 14.31 6.55 2.34
CA THR A 82 14.18 7.98 2.52
C THR A 82 13.26 8.56 1.45
N LEU A 83 12.11 9.06 1.85
CA LEU A 83 11.17 9.77 0.99
C LEU A 83 11.34 11.28 1.23
N ILE A 84 11.81 12.02 0.22
CA ILE A 84 12.11 13.46 0.32
C ILE A 84 11.38 14.22 -0.79
N GLY A 85 10.82 15.37 -0.43
CA GLY A 85 10.25 16.32 -1.39
C GLY A 85 10.70 17.76 -1.09
N ASP A 86 11.35 18.41 -2.06
CA ASP A 86 11.76 19.82 -1.95
C ASP A 86 10.76 20.72 -2.68
N CYS A 87 10.45 21.86 -2.08
CA CYS A 87 9.67 22.94 -2.65
C CYS A 87 10.51 24.22 -2.66
N ASP A 88 10.81 24.74 -3.84
CA ASP A 88 11.52 26.01 -3.99
C ASP A 88 10.55 27.10 -4.47
N VAL A 89 10.47 28.18 -3.75
CA VAL A 89 9.69 29.38 -4.14
C VAL A 89 10.62 30.57 -4.24
N PRO A 90 10.70 31.25 -5.42
CA PRO A 90 11.52 32.47 -5.58
C PRO A 90 11.02 33.57 -4.65
N ASN A 91 11.94 34.32 -4.03
CA ASN A 91 11.61 35.39 -3.09
C ASN A 91 10.77 36.49 -3.73
N LEU A 92 11.03 36.83 -5.02
CA LEU A 92 10.22 37.76 -5.76
C LEU A 92 8.75 37.35 -5.87
N VAL A 93 8.52 36.05 -6.12
CA VAL A 93 7.16 35.49 -6.22
C VAL A 93 6.46 35.54 -4.86
N GLN A 94 7.17 35.16 -3.80
CA GLN A 94 6.65 35.23 -2.44
C GLN A 94 6.29 36.66 -2.05
N ALA A 95 7.15 37.63 -2.34
CA ALA A 95 6.93 39.04 -1.99
C ALA A 95 5.82 39.72 -2.81
N SER A 96 5.69 39.36 -4.10
CA SER A 96 4.77 40.09 -5.01
C SER A 96 3.40 39.43 -5.15
N MET A 97 3.29 38.08 -4.95
CA MET A 97 2.10 37.33 -5.29
C MET A 97 1.48 36.54 -4.11
N SER A 98 2.01 36.67 -2.90
CA SER A 98 1.47 36.03 -1.70
C SER A 98 0.38 36.80 -0.96
N ASN A 99 -0.12 37.90 -1.54
CA ASN A 99 -1.16 38.74 -0.89
C ASN A 99 -2.49 37.99 -0.68
N ILE A 100 -2.80 37.03 -1.54
CA ILE A 100 -4.06 36.27 -1.54
C ILE A 100 -3.85 34.86 -0.98
N ASN A 101 -2.80 34.21 -1.44
CA ASN A 101 -2.43 32.84 -1.01
C ASN A 101 -0.93 32.80 -0.73
N ASP A 102 -0.56 32.25 0.42
CA ASP A 102 0.84 31.95 0.71
C ASP A 102 1.33 30.86 -0.25
N GLN A 103 2.18 31.27 -1.19
CA GLN A 103 2.70 30.40 -2.24
C GLN A 103 3.50 29.21 -1.68
N MET A 104 4.23 29.42 -0.58
CA MET A 104 4.98 28.37 0.09
C MET A 104 4.04 27.35 0.72
N ALA A 105 3.03 27.79 1.47
CA ALA A 105 2.06 26.89 2.09
C ALA A 105 1.30 26.05 1.05
N ALA A 106 0.92 26.66 -0.08
CA ALA A 106 0.28 25.95 -1.18
C ALA A 106 1.18 24.87 -1.77
N GLN A 107 2.45 25.16 -2.01
CA GLN A 107 3.41 24.19 -2.54
C GLN A 107 3.70 23.05 -1.55
N VAL A 108 3.84 23.35 -0.27
CA VAL A 108 4.03 22.35 0.80
C VAL A 108 2.84 21.39 0.84
N LYS A 109 1.61 21.91 0.77
CA LYS A 109 0.39 21.10 0.76
C LYS A 109 0.34 20.14 -0.44
N ILE A 110 0.66 20.63 -1.64
CA ILE A 110 0.72 19.80 -2.86
C ILE A 110 1.80 18.72 -2.72
N LYS A 111 2.98 19.09 -2.23
CA LYS A 111 4.09 18.13 -2.05
C LYS A 111 3.77 17.06 -1.00
N SER A 112 3.12 17.42 0.10
CA SER A 112 2.70 16.45 1.11
C SER A 112 1.76 15.39 0.53
N LYS A 113 0.82 15.80 -0.34
CA LYS A 113 -0.04 14.85 -1.05
C LYS A 113 0.73 13.96 -2.02
N LEU A 114 1.66 14.53 -2.78
CA LEU A 114 2.50 13.75 -3.68
C LEU A 114 3.36 12.73 -2.92
N MET A 115 3.84 13.06 -1.73
CA MET A 115 4.55 12.13 -0.87
C MET A 115 3.66 10.99 -0.36
N ALA A 116 2.43 11.30 0.05
CA ALA A 116 1.46 10.28 0.43
C ALA A 116 1.16 9.31 -0.73
N ASN A 117 0.96 9.87 -1.93
CA ASN A 117 0.74 9.07 -3.13
C ASN A 117 1.96 8.19 -3.49
N ALA A 118 3.18 8.74 -3.37
CA ALA A 118 4.40 7.98 -3.62
C ALA A 118 4.58 6.84 -2.62
N PHE A 119 4.30 7.09 -1.34
CA PHE A 119 4.33 6.04 -0.32
C PHE A 119 3.31 4.94 -0.61
N GLU A 120 2.07 5.28 -0.93
CA GLU A 120 1.03 4.30 -1.23
C GLU A 120 1.39 3.44 -2.45
N THR A 121 1.94 4.06 -3.50
CA THR A 121 2.44 3.34 -4.68
C THR A 121 3.56 2.39 -4.32
N ALA A 122 4.55 2.84 -3.54
CA ALA A 122 5.65 2.01 -3.08
C ALA A 122 5.17 0.93 -2.10
N ALA A 123 4.18 1.20 -1.25
CA ALA A 123 3.60 0.21 -0.36
C ALA A 123 2.93 -0.96 -1.11
N ILE A 124 2.41 -0.71 -2.32
CA ILE A 124 1.79 -1.76 -3.15
C ILE A 124 2.83 -2.42 -4.06
N TYR A 125 3.62 -1.64 -4.81
CA TYR A 125 4.48 -2.11 -5.90
C TYR A 125 5.97 -1.94 -5.67
N GLY A 126 6.40 -1.36 -4.55
CA GLY A 126 7.81 -1.11 -4.25
C GLY A 126 8.68 -2.36 -4.37
N ASP A 127 9.92 -2.17 -4.78
CA ASP A 127 10.92 -3.22 -4.97
C ASP A 127 12.29 -2.72 -4.49
N ASP A 128 12.80 -3.31 -3.41
CA ASP A 128 14.12 -2.99 -2.83
C ASP A 128 15.27 -3.22 -3.82
N SER A 129 15.06 -4.10 -4.80
CA SER A 129 16.07 -4.38 -5.83
C SER A 129 16.21 -3.27 -6.88
N SER A 130 15.20 -2.42 -7.04
CA SER A 130 15.10 -1.53 -8.20
C SER A 130 15.54 -0.11 -7.98
N ALA A 131 15.15 0.61 -6.93
CA ALA A 131 15.29 2.07 -6.97
C ALA A 131 15.31 2.79 -5.61
N ASN A 132 15.98 2.28 -4.62
CA ASN A 132 16.00 2.88 -3.28
C ASN A 132 14.58 2.95 -2.64
N GLU A 133 13.72 2.04 -3.04
CA GLU A 133 12.40 1.83 -2.46
C GLU A 133 12.45 0.69 -1.45
N PHE A 134 11.41 0.55 -0.64
CA PHE A 134 11.22 -0.62 0.22
C PHE A 134 10.30 -1.63 -0.49
N ASP A 135 10.36 -2.89 -0.09
CA ASP A 135 9.48 -3.93 -0.63
C ASP A 135 8.02 -3.65 -0.32
N GLY A 136 7.22 -3.55 -1.38
CA GLY A 136 5.77 -3.39 -1.31
C GLY A 136 5.05 -4.73 -1.13
N LEU A 137 3.72 -4.68 -1.04
CA LEU A 137 2.86 -5.86 -0.84
C LEU A 137 3.09 -6.94 -1.91
N HIS A 138 3.34 -6.56 -3.16
CA HIS A 138 3.60 -7.53 -4.24
C HIS A 138 4.86 -8.38 -4.01
N ASN A 139 5.90 -7.79 -3.42
CA ASN A 139 7.17 -8.49 -3.16
C ASN A 139 7.18 -9.19 -1.80
N LEU A 140 6.48 -8.63 -0.80
CA LEU A 140 6.42 -9.20 0.55
C LEU A 140 5.56 -10.47 0.62
N ILE A 141 4.59 -10.63 -0.28
CA ILE A 141 3.67 -11.78 -0.29
C ILE A 141 4.36 -13.00 -0.91
N ASP A 142 4.30 -14.12 -0.20
CA ASP A 142 4.73 -15.40 -0.74
C ASP A 142 3.81 -15.82 -1.90
N THR A 143 4.34 -15.76 -3.11
CA THR A 143 3.60 -16.05 -4.34
C THR A 143 3.18 -17.51 -4.46
N THR A 144 3.84 -18.41 -3.74
CA THR A 144 3.55 -19.86 -3.82
C THR A 144 2.37 -20.25 -2.95
N ASN A 145 2.30 -19.70 -1.73
CA ASN A 145 1.34 -20.15 -0.72
C ASN A 145 0.24 -19.14 -0.41
N MET A 146 0.49 -17.85 -0.66
CA MET A 146 -0.39 -16.73 -0.26
C MET A 146 -0.94 -15.95 -1.44
N ALA A 147 -0.77 -16.47 -2.66
CA ALA A 147 -1.33 -15.85 -3.87
C ALA A 147 -2.30 -16.81 -4.56
N LEU A 148 -3.49 -16.29 -4.88
CA LEU A 148 -4.51 -16.95 -5.69
C LEU A 148 -4.59 -16.27 -7.05
N HIS A 149 -4.98 -17.03 -8.07
CA HIS A 149 -5.14 -16.49 -9.43
C HIS A 149 -6.60 -16.52 -9.87
N ALA A 150 -7.09 -15.42 -10.41
CA ALA A 150 -8.39 -15.40 -11.05
C ALA A 150 -8.28 -15.97 -12.47
N GLY A 151 -8.97 -17.08 -12.71
CA GLY A 151 -8.94 -17.80 -14.00
C GLY A 151 -7.74 -18.73 -14.15
N THR A 152 -7.78 -19.51 -15.24
CA THR A 152 -6.79 -20.53 -15.55
C THR A 152 -5.87 -20.16 -16.73
N SER A 153 -6.03 -18.99 -17.29
CA SER A 153 -5.27 -18.52 -18.46
C SER A 153 -4.40 -17.31 -18.15
N ASP A 154 -3.41 -17.07 -18.99
CA ASP A 154 -2.50 -15.92 -18.89
C ASP A 154 -3.20 -14.55 -19.02
N THR A 155 -4.46 -14.52 -19.45
CA THR A 155 -5.28 -13.31 -19.58
C THR A 155 -6.05 -12.96 -18.29
N GLY A 156 -5.97 -13.80 -17.27
CA GLY A 156 -6.76 -13.64 -16.05
C GLY A 156 -8.21 -14.09 -16.20
N GLY A 157 -9.02 -13.78 -15.20
CA GLY A 157 -10.44 -14.16 -15.17
C GLY A 157 -11.29 -13.25 -14.28
N PRO A 158 -12.61 -13.45 -14.27
CA PRO A 158 -13.48 -12.73 -13.36
C PRO A 158 -13.18 -13.12 -11.90
N LEU A 159 -13.41 -12.20 -11.00
CA LEU A 159 -13.43 -12.52 -9.58
C LEU A 159 -14.64 -13.42 -9.28
N THR A 160 -14.45 -14.44 -8.45
CA THR A 160 -15.54 -15.27 -7.93
C THR A 160 -15.68 -15.10 -6.42
N THR A 161 -16.87 -15.36 -5.89
CA THR A 161 -17.08 -15.33 -4.43
C THR A 161 -16.27 -16.41 -3.73
N SER A 162 -16.15 -17.59 -4.35
CA SER A 162 -15.32 -18.67 -3.85
C SER A 162 -13.84 -18.28 -3.73
N LEU A 163 -13.30 -17.48 -4.65
CA LEU A 163 -11.92 -16.97 -4.55
C LEU A 163 -11.76 -15.98 -3.39
N LEU A 164 -12.77 -15.14 -3.14
CA LEU A 164 -12.74 -14.25 -1.98
C LEU A 164 -12.76 -15.02 -0.67
N ASP A 165 -13.58 -16.05 -0.57
CA ASP A 165 -13.64 -16.90 0.62
C ASP A 165 -12.31 -17.66 0.81
N GLN A 166 -11.73 -18.21 -0.27
CA GLN A 166 -10.40 -18.83 -0.22
C GLN A 166 -9.31 -17.81 0.20
N LEU A 167 -9.40 -16.55 -0.25
CA LEU A 167 -8.46 -15.51 0.17
C LEU A 167 -8.52 -15.28 1.67
N MET A 168 -9.72 -15.27 2.24
CA MET A 168 -9.91 -15.13 3.69
C MET A 168 -9.32 -16.33 4.45
N ASP A 169 -9.51 -17.54 3.92
CA ASP A 169 -9.02 -18.79 4.52
C ASP A 169 -7.47 -18.92 4.51
N LEU A 170 -6.80 -18.24 3.57
CA LEU A 170 -5.33 -18.23 3.52
C LEU A 170 -4.72 -17.50 4.72
N ILE A 171 -5.41 -16.48 5.24
CA ILE A 171 -4.89 -15.69 6.37
C ILE A 171 -5.06 -16.52 7.65
N ARG A 172 -3.96 -16.70 8.35
CA ARG A 172 -3.93 -17.48 9.59
C ARG A 172 -3.64 -16.60 10.79
N GLY A 173 -4.18 -16.99 11.93
CA GLY A 173 -4.00 -16.28 13.19
C GLY A 173 -5.10 -15.25 13.49
N GLY A 174 -6.14 -15.16 12.68
CA GLY A 174 -7.29 -14.27 12.84
C GLY A 174 -7.86 -13.84 11.49
N ALA A 175 -9.00 -13.17 11.50
CA ALA A 175 -9.55 -12.55 10.31
C ALA A 175 -8.65 -11.41 9.81
N PRO A 176 -8.63 -11.10 8.51
CA PRO A 176 -7.96 -9.90 8.02
C PRO A 176 -8.68 -8.63 8.51
N ASP A 177 -7.94 -7.57 8.71
CA ASP A 177 -8.50 -6.29 9.16
C ASP A 177 -9.09 -5.47 8.01
N MET A 178 -8.64 -5.75 6.78
CA MET A 178 -9.19 -5.11 5.59
C MET A 178 -8.97 -5.91 4.31
N LEU A 179 -9.87 -5.71 3.35
CA LEU A 179 -9.72 -6.08 1.95
C LEU A 179 -9.42 -4.84 1.13
N LEU A 180 -8.25 -4.79 0.51
CA LEU A 180 -7.83 -3.68 -0.33
C LEU A 180 -8.02 -4.04 -1.79
N MET A 181 -8.76 -3.22 -2.53
CA MET A 181 -9.06 -3.48 -3.95
C MET A 181 -9.21 -2.20 -4.77
N ASN A 182 -9.22 -2.35 -6.08
CA ASN A 182 -9.46 -1.26 -7.02
C ASN A 182 -10.95 -0.89 -7.09
N ARG A 183 -11.27 0.35 -7.49
CA ARG A 183 -12.65 0.84 -7.70
C ARG A 183 -13.48 0.00 -8.66
N ALA A 184 -12.87 -0.51 -9.73
CA ALA A 184 -13.58 -1.32 -10.71
C ALA A 184 -14.06 -2.65 -10.11
N ILE A 185 -13.18 -3.34 -9.38
CA ILE A 185 -13.50 -4.59 -8.70
C ILE A 185 -14.57 -4.36 -7.64
N ARG A 186 -14.43 -3.30 -6.81
CA ARG A 186 -15.46 -2.94 -5.83
C ARG A 186 -16.83 -2.70 -6.50
N ARG A 187 -16.84 -2.00 -7.64
CA ARG A 187 -18.08 -1.77 -8.40
C ARG A 187 -18.73 -3.08 -8.82
N ARG A 188 -17.95 -4.05 -9.31
CA ARG A 188 -18.44 -5.37 -9.71
C ARG A 188 -18.96 -6.14 -8.51
N LEU A 189 -18.23 -6.12 -7.39
CA LEU A 189 -18.66 -6.77 -6.15
C LEU A 189 -19.94 -6.17 -5.61
N SER A 190 -20.06 -4.85 -5.57
CA SER A 190 -21.28 -4.17 -5.15
C SER A 190 -22.48 -4.45 -6.06
N ALA A 191 -22.24 -4.63 -7.37
CA ALA A 191 -23.30 -5.00 -8.31
C ALA A 191 -23.81 -6.44 -8.05
N TYR A 192 -22.87 -7.37 -7.80
CA TYR A 192 -23.20 -8.74 -7.45
C TYR A 192 -23.99 -8.82 -6.15
N LEU A 193 -23.50 -8.20 -5.07
CA LEU A 193 -24.16 -8.19 -3.75
C LEU A 193 -25.56 -7.61 -3.80
N ARG A 194 -25.79 -6.56 -4.58
CA ARG A 194 -27.14 -6.00 -4.81
C ARG A 194 -28.04 -6.98 -5.57
N GLY A 195 -27.50 -7.75 -6.51
CA GLY A 195 -28.24 -8.77 -7.24
C GLY A 195 -28.69 -9.92 -6.36
N VAL A 196 -27.88 -10.31 -5.39
CA VAL A 196 -28.18 -11.38 -4.41
C VAL A 196 -29.03 -10.86 -3.23
N GLY A 197 -29.15 -9.54 -3.05
CA GLY A 197 -29.89 -8.95 -1.92
C GLY A 197 -29.11 -8.97 -0.60
N SER A 198 -27.80 -9.28 -0.62
CA SER A 198 -26.93 -9.39 0.56
C SER A 198 -25.98 -8.18 0.69
N TYR A 199 -26.43 -6.99 0.31
CA TYR A 199 -25.61 -5.78 0.38
C TYR A 199 -25.62 -5.21 1.80
N ALA A 200 -24.63 -5.61 2.60
CA ALA A 200 -24.41 -5.05 3.93
C ALA A 200 -23.54 -3.80 3.83
N THR A 201 -24.05 -2.68 4.32
CA THR A 201 -23.29 -1.44 4.48
C THR A 201 -23.46 -0.97 5.91
N GLU A 202 -22.37 -0.69 6.55
CA GLU A 202 -22.34 -0.12 7.89
C GLU A 202 -21.69 1.27 7.85
N ARG A 203 -22.09 2.15 8.74
CA ARG A 203 -21.43 3.44 8.89
C ARG A 203 -20.39 3.33 9.96
N ASP A 204 -19.19 3.73 9.62
CA ASP A 204 -18.11 3.89 10.57
C ASP A 204 -18.45 5.01 11.59
N ASP A 205 -17.78 5.06 12.73
CA ASP A 205 -17.91 6.08 13.76
C ASP A 205 -17.74 7.52 13.23
N TYR A 206 -17.09 7.66 12.07
CA TYR A 206 -16.92 8.93 11.35
C TYR A 206 -18.02 9.22 10.33
N GLY A 207 -19.00 8.31 10.16
CA GLY A 207 -20.14 8.47 9.25
C GLY A 207 -19.90 8.00 7.81
N ASP A 208 -18.75 7.49 7.48
CA ASP A 208 -18.41 6.93 6.18
C ASP A 208 -19.11 5.59 5.96
N LEU A 209 -19.60 5.38 4.75
CA LEU A 209 -20.35 4.17 4.38
C LEU A 209 -19.37 3.12 3.85
N TRP A 210 -19.22 2.04 4.60
CA TRP A 210 -18.34 0.92 4.23
C TRP A 210 -19.14 -0.28 3.75
N THR A 211 -18.61 -0.98 2.78
CA THR A 211 -19.11 -2.29 2.35
C THR A 211 -18.28 -3.35 3.03
N TYR A 212 -18.93 -4.36 3.58
CA TYR A 212 -18.25 -5.47 4.28
C TYR A 212 -18.38 -6.76 3.49
N TRP A 213 -17.37 -7.60 3.61
CA TRP A 213 -17.39 -8.99 3.19
C TRP A 213 -17.01 -9.85 4.39
N GLN A 214 -17.93 -10.69 4.89
CA GLN A 214 -17.72 -11.53 6.09
C GLN A 214 -17.11 -10.74 7.26
N ASP A 215 -17.73 -9.60 7.61
CA ASP A 215 -17.31 -8.69 8.68
C ASP A 215 -15.97 -7.96 8.44
N VAL A 216 -15.36 -8.11 7.27
CA VAL A 216 -14.12 -7.42 6.88
C VAL A 216 -14.44 -6.22 5.99
N PRO A 217 -13.97 -5.02 6.33
CA PRO A 217 -14.22 -3.82 5.55
C PRO A 217 -13.48 -3.85 4.22
N ILE A 218 -14.20 -3.49 3.15
CA ILE A 218 -13.65 -3.34 1.81
C ILE A 218 -13.15 -1.92 1.64
N VAL A 219 -11.86 -1.79 1.43
CA VAL A 219 -11.15 -0.53 1.24
C VAL A 219 -10.75 -0.37 -0.21
N VAL A 220 -10.94 0.82 -0.75
CA VAL A 220 -10.61 1.12 -2.14
C VAL A 220 -9.32 1.91 -2.22
N SER A 221 -8.36 1.44 -3.00
CA SER A 221 -7.17 2.19 -3.35
C SER A 221 -7.16 2.48 -4.85
N ASP A 222 -6.90 3.74 -5.19
CA ASP A 222 -6.73 4.16 -6.59
C ASP A 222 -5.34 3.83 -7.14
N PHE A 223 -4.42 3.40 -6.26
CA PHE A 223 -3.06 3.03 -6.62
C PHE A 223 -2.95 1.60 -7.14
N ILE A 224 -3.94 0.75 -6.89
CA ILE A 224 -4.00 -0.57 -7.51
C ILE A 224 -4.44 -0.38 -8.96
N THR A 225 -3.52 -0.64 -9.89
CA THR A 225 -3.77 -0.45 -11.32
C THR A 225 -4.69 -1.54 -11.88
N GLN A 226 -5.32 -1.25 -13.03
CA GLN A 226 -6.07 -2.24 -13.80
C GLN A 226 -5.22 -2.86 -14.94
N THR A 227 -3.95 -2.51 -15.00
CA THR A 227 -3.02 -2.94 -16.03
C THR A 227 -1.84 -3.67 -15.44
N GLU A 228 -2.08 -4.41 -14.35
CA GLU A 228 -1.03 -5.20 -13.72
C GLU A 228 -0.56 -6.31 -14.64
N THR A 229 0.76 -6.38 -14.81
CA THR A 229 1.45 -7.51 -15.39
C THR A 229 2.22 -8.20 -14.27
N ILE A 230 1.66 -9.26 -13.71
CA ILE A 230 2.32 -9.97 -12.62
C ILE A 230 3.18 -11.06 -13.23
N SER A 231 4.49 -10.85 -13.15
CA SER A 231 5.50 -11.87 -13.48
C SER A 231 5.85 -12.64 -12.21
N GLY A 232 5.86 -13.94 -12.31
CA GLY A 232 6.37 -14.81 -11.25
C GLY A 232 5.27 -15.60 -10.55
N SER A 233 5.36 -16.83 -10.68
CA SER A 233 4.78 -18.02 -10.11
C SER A 233 4.29 -18.96 -11.20
N ALA A 234 3.76 -20.12 -10.87
CA ALA A 234 3.36 -21.22 -11.76
C ALA A 234 2.48 -20.83 -12.98
N TYR A 235 2.01 -19.59 -13.01
CA TYR A 235 1.34 -18.97 -14.15
C TYR A 235 2.28 -17.95 -14.76
N ALA A 236 2.78 -18.25 -15.96
CA ALA A 236 3.65 -17.37 -16.74
C ALA A 236 3.14 -15.93 -16.79
N ALA A 237 4.06 -14.98 -16.91
CA ALA A 237 3.77 -13.56 -16.99
C ALA A 237 2.50 -13.29 -17.76
N LYS A 238 1.47 -12.78 -17.09
CA LYS A 238 0.21 -12.41 -17.73
C LYS A 238 0.46 -11.17 -18.56
N THR A 239 0.86 -11.41 -19.80
CA THR A 239 1.07 -10.34 -20.78
C THR A 239 -0.27 -9.87 -21.32
N GLY A 240 -0.63 -8.62 -21.02
CA GLY A 240 -1.56 -7.89 -21.84
C GLY A 240 -3.04 -8.04 -21.51
N GLY A 241 -3.40 -8.01 -20.26
CA GLY A 241 -4.80 -7.83 -19.90
C GLY A 241 -4.97 -6.66 -18.93
N ALA A 242 -6.12 -6.01 -18.97
CA ALA A 242 -6.53 -5.10 -17.92
C ALA A 242 -6.86 -5.93 -16.66
N CYS A 243 -5.82 -6.36 -15.96
CA CYS A 243 -5.93 -7.14 -14.73
C CYS A 243 -5.61 -6.27 -13.50
N SER A 244 -6.17 -6.65 -12.37
CA SER A 244 -5.96 -5.99 -11.09
C SER A 244 -5.84 -7.03 -9.99
N SER A 245 -5.43 -6.61 -8.80
CA SER A 245 -5.30 -7.48 -7.63
C SER A 245 -6.22 -7.05 -6.49
N VAL A 246 -6.53 -8.02 -5.63
CA VAL A 246 -7.20 -7.80 -4.34
C VAL A 246 -6.28 -8.34 -3.25
N PHE A 247 -6.09 -7.56 -2.21
CA PHE A 247 -5.28 -7.92 -1.06
C PHE A 247 -6.14 -8.08 0.18
N ALA A 248 -5.92 -9.14 0.94
CA ALA A 248 -6.41 -9.27 2.30
C ALA A 248 -5.23 -9.04 3.24
N ILE A 249 -5.38 -8.11 4.17
CA ILE A 249 -4.29 -7.63 5.01
C ILE A 249 -4.71 -7.73 6.47
N ARG A 250 -3.82 -8.31 7.27
CA ARG A 250 -3.91 -8.30 8.73
C ARG A 250 -2.78 -7.45 9.28
N PHE A 251 -3.14 -6.47 10.10
CA PHE A 251 -2.19 -5.62 10.79
C PHE A 251 -1.80 -6.22 12.14
N GLY A 252 -0.61 -5.89 12.62
CA GLY A 252 -0.19 -6.28 13.97
C GLY A 252 1.32 -6.26 14.16
N GLU A 253 1.72 -5.73 15.30
CA GLU A 253 3.11 -5.82 15.74
C GLU A 253 3.42 -7.25 16.18
N GLY A 254 4.39 -7.88 15.52
CA GLY A 254 4.86 -9.22 15.83
C GLY A 254 4.26 -10.35 14.98
N ASP A 255 3.07 -10.19 14.40
CA ASP A 255 2.41 -11.24 13.62
C ASP A 255 1.75 -10.78 12.31
N GLY A 256 1.67 -9.47 12.07
CA GLY A 256 1.01 -8.86 10.91
C GLY A 256 1.91 -7.96 10.08
N LEU A 257 1.25 -7.10 9.29
CA LEU A 257 1.88 -6.03 8.52
C LEU A 257 1.99 -4.78 9.38
N VAL A 258 3.16 -4.14 9.37
CA VAL A 258 3.46 -2.91 10.12
C VAL A 258 4.23 -1.93 9.24
N GLY A 259 3.89 -0.66 9.32
CA GLY A 259 4.70 0.43 8.77
C GLY A 259 5.88 0.74 9.70
N LEU A 260 7.03 0.91 9.11
CA LEU A 260 8.23 1.34 9.83
C LEU A 260 8.45 2.83 9.61
N GLN A 261 8.83 3.54 10.66
CA GLN A 261 9.20 4.94 10.55
C GLN A 261 10.30 5.32 11.54
N ASN A 262 11.05 6.38 11.22
CA ASN A 262 11.98 6.99 12.15
C ASN A 262 11.64 8.48 12.32
N GLY A 263 11.09 8.85 13.47
CA GLY A 263 10.77 10.24 13.81
C GLY A 263 9.55 10.86 13.11
N GLY A 264 8.84 10.11 12.25
CA GLY A 264 7.69 10.62 11.51
C GLY A 264 8.06 11.59 10.37
N ILE A 265 7.08 12.34 9.89
CA ILE A 265 7.28 13.33 8.82
C ILE A 265 7.86 14.61 9.43
N THR A 266 9.01 15.04 8.92
CA THR A 266 9.70 16.26 9.35
C THR A 266 9.76 17.28 8.22
N THR A 267 9.62 18.56 8.55
CA THR A 267 9.75 19.67 7.61
C THR A 267 10.93 20.54 8.02
N GLU A 268 11.80 20.85 7.07
CA GLU A 268 12.93 21.75 7.25
C GLU A 268 12.76 22.94 6.32
N PHE A 269 13.02 24.13 6.83
CA PHE A 269 12.89 25.39 6.09
C PHE A 269 14.25 26.07 5.96
N TRP A 270 14.58 26.49 4.73
CA TRP A 270 15.75 27.31 4.40
C TRP A 270 15.29 28.61 3.76
N ASP A 271 15.56 29.71 4.43
CA ASP A 271 15.19 31.04 3.98
C ASP A 271 16.02 31.52 2.78
N ARG A 272 17.25 31.07 2.68
CA ARG A 272 18.17 31.41 1.59
C ARG A 272 18.88 30.18 1.05
N LEU A 273 18.87 30.08 -0.26
CA LEU A 273 19.69 29.14 -1.00
C LEU A 273 20.93 29.86 -1.53
N GLU A 274 22.08 29.19 -1.49
CA GLU A 274 23.36 29.78 -1.99
C GLU A 274 23.36 30.03 -3.49
N GLU A 275 22.66 29.17 -4.25
CA GLU A 275 22.66 29.19 -5.72
C GLU A 275 21.55 30.05 -6.35
N LYS A 276 20.54 30.41 -5.60
CA LYS A 276 19.32 31.10 -6.13
C LYS A 276 18.67 31.94 -5.05
N ASP A 277 18.07 33.05 -5.47
CA ASP A 277 17.22 33.88 -4.63
C ASP A 277 15.85 33.18 -4.46
N ALA A 278 15.79 32.16 -3.61
CA ALA A 278 14.62 31.37 -3.34
C ALA A 278 14.64 30.82 -1.92
N GLN A 279 13.46 30.61 -1.36
CA GLN A 279 13.24 29.86 -0.13
C GLN A 279 12.95 28.41 -0.48
N ARG A 280 13.43 27.49 0.37
CA ARG A 280 13.21 26.06 0.22
C ARG A 280 12.54 25.47 1.46
N THR A 281 11.50 24.71 1.26
CA THR A 281 10.97 23.80 2.27
C THR A 281 11.20 22.37 1.83
N ARG A 282 11.84 21.60 2.67
CA ARG A 282 12.07 20.17 2.48
C ARG A 282 11.17 19.37 3.42
N ILE A 283 10.43 18.44 2.86
CA ILE A 283 9.67 17.46 3.61
C ILE A 283 10.41 16.14 3.53
N LYS A 284 10.67 15.52 4.68
CA LYS A 284 11.37 14.24 4.79
C LYS A 284 10.53 13.25 5.57
N TRP A 285 10.54 12.01 5.12
CA TRP A 285 9.99 10.90 5.83
C TRP A 285 10.87 9.66 5.64
N TYR A 286 11.30 9.08 6.72
CA TYR A 286 12.00 7.80 6.72
C TYR A 286 10.96 6.73 7.00
N CYS A 287 10.66 5.92 5.99
CA CYS A 287 9.56 4.97 6.02
C CYS A 287 9.96 3.62 5.42
N GLY A 288 9.19 2.61 5.75
CA GLY A 288 9.34 1.26 5.23
C GLY A 288 8.14 0.39 5.60
N LEU A 289 8.12 -0.83 5.12
CA LEU A 289 7.14 -1.85 5.50
C LEU A 289 7.85 -3.07 6.07
N ALA A 290 7.23 -3.69 7.07
CA ALA A 290 7.65 -4.97 7.60
C ALA A 290 6.46 -5.92 7.68
N LEU A 291 6.62 -7.10 7.11
CA LEU A 291 5.68 -8.19 7.25
C LEU A 291 6.31 -9.22 8.19
N TYR A 292 5.76 -9.39 9.39
CA TYR A 292 6.29 -10.36 10.36
C TYR A 292 5.95 -11.79 9.97
N SER A 293 4.71 -12.09 9.71
CA SER A 293 4.27 -13.42 9.27
C SER A 293 3.90 -13.41 7.79
N THR A 294 4.42 -14.36 7.03
CA THR A 294 4.02 -14.55 5.62
C THR A 294 2.54 -14.87 5.46
N LYS A 295 1.88 -15.37 6.51
CA LYS A 295 0.46 -15.76 6.51
C LYS A 295 -0.49 -14.64 6.93
N ALA A 296 0.02 -13.42 7.12
CA ALA A 296 -0.78 -12.26 7.51
C ALA A 296 -1.30 -11.44 6.32
N VAL A 297 -0.73 -11.64 5.14
CA VAL A 297 -1.15 -10.94 3.92
C VAL A 297 -1.28 -11.95 2.80
N ALA A 298 -2.40 -11.89 2.07
CA ALA A 298 -2.67 -12.72 0.92
C ALA A 298 -3.21 -11.85 -0.23
N ARG A 299 -3.08 -12.35 -1.47
CA ARG A 299 -3.59 -11.65 -2.66
C ARG A 299 -4.32 -12.57 -3.61
N ILE A 300 -5.24 -12.01 -4.36
CA ILE A 300 -5.74 -12.58 -5.61
C ILE A 300 -5.23 -11.69 -6.74
N ASP A 301 -4.58 -12.26 -7.72
CA ASP A 301 -4.10 -11.55 -8.90
C ASP A 301 -4.86 -11.97 -10.17
N GLY A 302 -4.59 -11.25 -11.26
CA GLY A 302 -5.18 -11.57 -12.57
C GLY A 302 -6.69 -11.33 -12.66
N ILE A 303 -7.26 -10.47 -11.83
CA ILE A 303 -8.70 -10.19 -11.86
C ILE A 303 -9.02 -9.22 -13.00
N THR A 304 -9.91 -9.61 -13.90
CA THR A 304 -10.42 -8.77 -14.97
C THR A 304 -11.67 -7.99 -14.55
N ASP A 305 -11.95 -6.84 -15.22
CA ASP A 305 -13.19 -6.07 -14.99
C ASP A 305 -14.40 -6.77 -15.64
N ALA A 306 -14.68 -8.00 -15.26
CA ALA A 306 -15.81 -8.79 -15.71
C ALA A 306 -16.87 -8.93 -14.60
N ALA A 307 -18.04 -9.46 -14.93
CA ALA A 307 -19.09 -9.73 -13.96
C ALA A 307 -18.63 -10.83 -13.00
N ILE A 308 -18.92 -10.66 -11.71
CA ILE A 308 -18.62 -11.64 -10.67
C ILE A 308 -19.62 -12.80 -10.78
N SER A 309 -19.13 -14.01 -10.66
CA SER A 309 -19.92 -15.24 -10.55
C SER A 309 -19.81 -15.83 -9.14
N ALA A 310 -20.77 -16.64 -8.79
CA ALA A 310 -20.78 -17.41 -7.55
C ALA A 310 -19.66 -18.46 -7.54
#